data_111c0fb5fde9391d6184add18b989c3a
#
_entry.id   111c0fb5fde9391d6184add18b989c3a
#
_cell.length_a   1.000
_cell.length_b   1.000
_cell.length_c   1.000
_cell.angle_alpha   90.00
_cell.angle_beta   90.00
_cell.angle_gamma   90.00
#
_symmetry.space_group_name_H-M   'P 1'
#
loop_
_entity.id
_entity.type
_entity.pdbx_description
1 polymer ?
#
loop_
_entity_poly.entity_id
_entity_poly.type
_entity_poly.pdbx_seq_one_letter_code
_entity_poly.pdbx_strand_id
1 'polypeptide(L)'
;MKVYRFAAALLLLVSCQQNQTDPNPDPTPDPTPQEDTFYAKGADLGWITEMESKGYKFYNASGKEMECTALFKEIGFNAVRHRVWVNPSDGWCGKDDVLVKAGRAQALGMKIMIDFHYGDSWCDPGKQPVPAAWKGHSADQLATDVANHTTEVLKALKNASVDVAWVQVGNEVTNGMLWETCRVQGQDAANFVKVFNAGAAAVRSVYPDAQVVLHIDNGWKYGTVKWFFDLMKTAGADYDMIGLSLYPSYWENGAYPDWNTKTSQLVSYLDTYNKTYGKPVMLCEFGMPVSEPEMAKAALQYLLDNTSGKDWFKGIFLWEPESEKARNGYEYGAFADGKPTAALDPFKN
;
A
#
# COMPACT_ATOMS: atom_id res chain seq x y z
N MET A 1 22.83 -58.99 80.94
CA MET A 1 22.72 -57.72 81.65
C MET A 1 21.64 -56.91 80.97
N LYS A 2 20.65 -56.48 81.72
CA LYS A 2 19.34 -56.02 81.25
C LYS A 2 19.36 -54.58 80.76
N VAL A 3 18.81 -54.35 79.53
CA VAL A 3 18.59 -53.02 78.87
C VAL A 3 17.15 -52.65 79.17
N TYR A 4 16.94 -51.51 79.82
CA TYR A 4 15.62 -50.91 79.96
C TYR A 4 15.37 -49.89 78.90
N ARG A 5 14.23 -50.09 78.20
CA ARG A 5 13.70 -49.13 77.19
C ARG A 5 12.76 -48.18 77.97
N PHE A 6 12.95 -46.88 77.78
CA PHE A 6 11.96 -45.85 78.10
C PHE A 6 11.29 -45.41 76.80
N ALA A 7 9.98 -45.53 76.77
CA ALA A 7 9.11 -45.01 75.73
C ALA A 7 8.65 -43.61 76.16
N ALA A 8 8.93 -42.62 75.33
CA ALA A 8 8.40 -41.27 75.44
C ALA A 8 7.20 -41.11 74.47
N ALA A 9 6.03 -40.85 75.05
CA ALA A 9 4.82 -40.53 74.27
C ALA A 9 4.86 -39.08 73.86
N LEU A 10 4.77 -38.83 72.56
CA LEU A 10 4.69 -37.48 71.95
C LEU A 10 3.22 -37.20 71.66
N LEU A 11 2.60 -36.25 72.35
CA LEU A 11 1.30 -35.69 72.01
C LEU A 11 1.40 -34.81 70.74
N LEU A 12 0.73 -35.23 69.69
CA LEU A 12 0.53 -34.41 68.49
C LEU A 12 -0.69 -33.50 68.71
N LEU A 13 -0.44 -32.20 68.88
CA LEU A 13 -1.45 -31.15 68.73
C LEU A 13 -1.69 -30.92 67.27
N VAL A 14 -2.87 -31.29 66.76
CA VAL A 14 -3.34 -30.97 65.43
C VAL A 14 -3.85 -29.54 65.45
N SER A 15 -3.07 -28.61 64.88
CA SER A 15 -3.50 -27.24 64.55
C SER A 15 -4.21 -27.24 63.19
N CYS A 16 -5.53 -26.96 63.19
CA CYS A 16 -6.28 -26.68 62.01
C CYS A 16 -5.81 -25.30 61.43
N GLN A 17 -4.95 -25.31 60.42
CA GLN A 17 -4.75 -24.14 59.57
C GLN A 17 -5.89 -24.08 58.56
N GLN A 18 -6.70 -23.02 58.66
CA GLN A 18 -7.61 -22.62 57.59
C GLN A 18 -6.79 -22.16 56.39
N ASN A 19 -6.90 -22.89 55.27
CA ASN A 19 -6.44 -22.41 53.97
C ASN A 19 -7.27 -21.19 53.58
N GLN A 20 -6.69 -19.99 53.70
CA GLN A 20 -7.15 -18.83 52.97
C GLN A 20 -6.79 -19.09 51.49
N THR A 21 -7.80 -19.25 50.64
CA THR A 21 -7.67 -19.19 49.22
C THR A 21 -7.33 -17.75 48.85
N ASP A 22 -6.11 -17.52 48.38
CA ASP A 22 -5.73 -16.25 47.78
C ASP A 22 -6.72 -15.92 46.64
N PRO A 23 -7.21 -14.68 46.55
CA PRO A 23 -8.00 -14.26 45.41
C PRO A 23 -7.16 -14.39 44.17
N ASN A 24 -7.73 -15.07 43.17
CA ASN A 24 -7.19 -15.19 41.81
C ASN A 24 -6.64 -13.82 41.34
N PRO A 25 -5.38 -13.71 40.90
CA PRO A 25 -4.87 -12.44 40.43
C PRO A 25 -5.74 -12.00 39.25
N ASP A 26 -6.20 -10.75 39.30
CA ASP A 26 -6.91 -10.11 38.21
C ASP A 26 -6.19 -10.41 36.88
N PRO A 27 -6.90 -10.79 35.83
CA PRO A 27 -6.28 -11.02 34.54
C PRO A 27 -5.53 -9.73 34.15
N THR A 28 -4.22 -9.84 33.94
CA THR A 28 -3.42 -8.78 33.36
C THR A 28 -4.15 -8.29 32.12
N PRO A 29 -4.46 -6.99 32.00
CA PRO A 29 -5.12 -6.48 30.81
C PRO A 29 -4.29 -6.90 29.59
N ASP A 30 -4.96 -7.47 28.59
CA ASP A 30 -4.38 -7.77 27.30
C ASP A 30 -3.62 -6.53 26.82
N PRO A 31 -2.39 -6.65 26.33
CA PRO A 31 -1.65 -5.49 25.85
C PRO A 31 -2.51 -4.81 24.78
N THR A 32 -2.87 -3.56 25.06
CA THR A 32 -3.56 -2.72 24.06
C THR A 32 -2.79 -2.85 22.76
N PRO A 33 -3.43 -3.16 21.61
CA PRO A 33 -2.73 -3.23 20.34
C PRO A 33 -1.95 -1.93 20.17
N GLN A 34 -0.64 -2.01 20.01
CA GLN A 34 0.20 -0.85 19.78
C GLN A 34 -0.25 -0.29 18.44
N GLU A 35 -0.86 0.90 18.46
CA GLU A 35 -1.30 1.57 17.23
C GLU A 35 -0.10 1.66 16.27
N ASP A 36 -0.28 1.18 15.03
CA ASP A 36 0.75 1.28 13.99
C ASP A 36 0.92 2.75 13.59
N THR A 37 1.87 3.41 14.24
CA THR A 37 2.22 4.81 14.01
C THR A 37 3.03 5.01 12.73
N PHE A 38 3.24 3.95 11.94
CA PHE A 38 4.02 4.04 10.72
C PHE A 38 3.35 4.92 9.68
N TYR A 39 4.10 5.94 9.21
CA TYR A 39 3.72 6.82 8.11
C TYR A 39 4.60 6.50 6.90
N ALA A 40 3.99 6.08 5.79
CA ALA A 40 4.70 5.75 4.56
C ALA A 40 5.18 7.04 3.86
N LYS A 41 6.49 7.18 3.74
CA LYS A 41 7.16 8.06 2.77
C LYS A 41 7.52 7.15 1.59
N GLY A 42 6.57 6.94 0.67
CA GLY A 42 6.62 5.89 -0.34
C GLY A 42 7.01 6.37 -1.72
N ALA A 43 7.59 5.48 -2.50
CA ALA A 43 7.84 5.65 -3.93
C ALA A 43 7.29 4.46 -4.71
N ASP A 44 6.60 4.74 -5.81
CA ASP A 44 6.32 3.75 -6.85
C ASP A 44 7.57 3.64 -7.73
N LEU A 45 8.19 2.48 -7.77
CA LEU A 45 9.45 2.23 -8.46
C LEU A 45 9.28 1.10 -9.50
N GLY A 46 8.25 1.21 -10.32
CA GLY A 46 7.90 0.17 -11.29
C GLY A 46 8.86 0.09 -12.46
N TRP A 47 9.47 1.19 -12.88
CA TRP A 47 10.34 1.25 -14.06
C TRP A 47 11.83 1.01 -13.81
N ILE A 48 12.30 0.92 -12.57
CA ILE A 48 13.74 0.93 -12.27
C ILE A 48 14.52 -0.16 -13.00
N THR A 49 14.03 -1.38 -13.04
CA THR A 49 14.71 -2.51 -13.72
C THR A 49 14.76 -2.33 -15.24
N GLU A 50 13.70 -1.81 -15.84
CA GLU A 50 13.65 -1.45 -17.25
C GLU A 50 14.63 -0.31 -17.57
N MET A 51 14.66 0.76 -16.76
CA MET A 51 15.57 1.88 -16.92
C MET A 51 17.04 1.43 -16.79
N GLU A 52 17.36 0.61 -15.78
CA GLU A 52 18.69 0.03 -15.59
C GLU A 52 19.10 -0.83 -16.78
N SER A 53 18.20 -1.64 -17.34
CA SER A 53 18.48 -2.47 -18.51
C SER A 53 18.83 -1.65 -19.75
N LYS A 54 18.31 -0.42 -19.81
CA LYS A 54 18.60 0.58 -20.86
C LYS A 54 19.85 1.41 -20.56
N GLY A 55 20.57 1.10 -19.47
CA GLY A 55 21.80 1.77 -19.07
C GLY A 55 21.61 3.08 -18.33
N TYR A 56 20.42 3.40 -17.82
CA TYR A 56 20.20 4.58 -17.01
C TYR A 56 20.94 4.46 -15.67
N LYS A 57 21.51 5.57 -15.22
CA LYS A 57 22.27 5.68 -13.98
C LYS A 57 21.62 6.69 -13.06
N PHE A 58 21.65 6.37 -11.78
CA PHE A 58 21.11 7.23 -10.72
C PHE A 58 22.25 7.70 -9.83
N TYR A 59 22.16 8.95 -9.38
CA TYR A 59 23.21 9.59 -8.59
C TYR A 59 22.58 10.29 -7.38
N ASN A 60 23.24 10.22 -6.25
CA ASN A 60 22.84 11.03 -5.10
C ASN A 60 23.27 12.51 -5.26
N ALA A 61 22.92 13.34 -4.28
CA ALA A 61 23.23 14.76 -4.30
C ALA A 61 24.74 15.09 -4.42
N SER A 62 25.62 14.18 -3.93
CA SER A 62 27.08 14.33 -4.05
C SER A 62 27.62 13.88 -5.41
N GLY A 63 26.78 13.35 -6.29
CA GLY A 63 27.16 12.83 -7.61
C GLY A 63 27.70 11.39 -7.58
N LYS A 64 27.55 10.65 -6.48
CA LYS A 64 27.90 9.25 -6.39
C LYS A 64 26.81 8.40 -7.08
N GLU A 65 27.22 7.51 -7.99
CA GLU A 65 26.31 6.53 -8.60
C GLU A 65 25.80 5.54 -7.53
N MET A 66 24.49 5.27 -7.57
CA MET A 66 23.81 4.37 -6.64
C MET A 66 22.76 3.54 -7.37
N GLU A 67 22.45 2.37 -6.80
CA GLU A 67 21.24 1.62 -7.14
C GLU A 67 20.00 2.44 -6.73
N CYS A 68 18.97 2.44 -7.57
CA CYS A 68 17.85 3.39 -7.43
C CYS A 68 17.11 3.21 -6.10
N THR A 69 16.77 1.98 -5.70
CA THR A 69 16.04 1.74 -4.43
C THR A 69 16.86 2.18 -3.21
N ALA A 70 18.17 1.94 -3.24
CA ALA A 70 19.09 2.37 -2.20
C ALA A 70 19.21 3.91 -2.14
N LEU A 71 19.18 4.57 -3.29
CA LEU A 71 19.14 6.04 -3.36
C LEU A 71 17.86 6.60 -2.70
N PHE A 72 16.68 6.02 -2.98
CA PHE A 72 15.44 6.43 -2.33
C PHE A 72 15.50 6.22 -0.81
N LYS A 73 16.08 5.10 -0.36
CA LYS A 73 16.33 4.87 1.08
C LYS A 73 17.24 5.94 1.69
N GLU A 74 18.32 6.32 0.98
CA GLU A 74 19.24 7.39 1.43
C GLU A 74 18.55 8.74 1.54
N ILE A 75 17.64 9.07 0.61
CA ILE A 75 16.84 10.31 0.64
C ILE A 75 15.93 10.36 1.86
N GLY A 76 15.43 9.24 2.35
CA GLY A 76 14.54 9.17 3.51
C GLY A 76 13.21 8.44 3.26
N PHE A 77 13.06 7.81 2.08
CA PHE A 77 11.92 6.96 1.81
C PHE A 77 11.98 5.69 2.66
N ASN A 78 10.82 5.21 3.10
CA ASN A 78 10.70 4.06 3.98
C ASN A 78 9.73 2.98 3.45
N ALA A 79 9.12 3.23 2.30
CA ALA A 79 8.19 2.31 1.65
C ALA A 79 8.33 2.36 0.12
N VAL A 80 7.96 1.26 -0.55
CA VAL A 80 7.87 1.17 -2.01
C VAL A 80 6.52 0.58 -2.43
N ARG A 81 6.03 0.96 -3.60
CA ARG A 81 4.89 0.36 -4.28
C ARG A 81 5.35 -0.20 -5.62
N HIS A 82 4.98 -1.46 -5.90
CA HIS A 82 5.32 -2.13 -7.15
C HIS A 82 4.05 -2.65 -7.81
N ARG A 83 3.75 -2.13 -9.01
CA ARG A 83 2.65 -2.66 -9.83
C ARG A 83 2.97 -4.05 -10.37
N VAL A 84 1.93 -4.86 -10.52
CA VAL A 84 2.02 -6.21 -11.07
C VAL A 84 1.05 -6.34 -12.24
N TRP A 85 1.57 -6.76 -13.41
CA TRP A 85 0.81 -7.17 -14.57
C TRP A 85 0.70 -8.68 -14.66
N VAL A 86 -0.31 -9.18 -15.37
CA VAL A 86 -0.58 -10.62 -15.44
C VAL A 86 0.42 -11.33 -16.36
N ASN A 87 0.52 -10.87 -17.60
CA ASN A 87 1.43 -11.48 -18.59
C ASN A 87 1.96 -10.41 -19.55
N PRO A 88 2.83 -9.50 -19.07
CA PRO A 88 3.40 -8.45 -19.90
C PRO A 88 4.31 -9.03 -20.98
N SER A 89 4.20 -8.51 -22.21
CA SER A 89 4.91 -9.03 -23.39
C SER A 89 6.42 -8.89 -23.32
N ASP A 90 6.93 -7.93 -22.56
CA ASP A 90 8.35 -7.64 -22.37
C ASP A 90 8.90 -8.11 -21.01
N GLY A 91 8.03 -8.62 -20.15
CA GLY A 91 8.37 -9.13 -18.82
C GLY A 91 8.43 -8.07 -17.72
N TRP A 92 8.49 -6.77 -18.07
CA TRP A 92 8.55 -5.70 -17.06
C TRP A 92 7.23 -5.62 -16.27
N CYS A 93 7.36 -5.42 -14.96
CA CYS A 93 6.23 -5.46 -14.02
C CYS A 93 5.48 -6.80 -13.98
N GLY A 94 6.00 -7.86 -14.59
CA GLY A 94 5.56 -9.23 -14.36
C GLY A 94 6.04 -9.76 -13.00
N LYS A 95 5.56 -10.92 -12.59
CA LYS A 95 5.88 -11.55 -11.30
C LYS A 95 7.38 -11.58 -11.01
N ASP A 96 8.20 -12.04 -11.95
CA ASP A 96 9.65 -12.22 -11.73
C ASP A 96 10.38 -10.90 -11.58
N ASP A 97 10.00 -9.88 -12.35
CA ASP A 97 10.54 -8.52 -12.22
C ASP A 97 10.15 -7.89 -10.88
N VAL A 98 8.92 -8.07 -10.43
CA VAL A 98 8.46 -7.59 -9.12
C VAL A 98 9.20 -8.28 -7.98
N LEU A 99 9.52 -9.58 -8.10
CA LEU A 99 10.34 -10.30 -7.12
C LEU A 99 11.73 -9.65 -6.95
N VAL A 100 12.37 -9.27 -8.04
CA VAL A 100 13.68 -8.58 -8.00
C VAL A 100 13.56 -7.24 -7.27
N LYS A 101 12.60 -6.41 -7.64
CA LYS A 101 12.41 -5.06 -7.06
C LYS A 101 12.03 -5.13 -5.58
N ALA A 102 11.07 -5.99 -5.24
CA ALA A 102 10.64 -6.19 -3.86
C ALA A 102 11.76 -6.77 -2.98
N GLY A 103 12.59 -7.67 -3.52
CA GLY A 103 13.76 -8.19 -2.81
C GLY A 103 14.80 -7.11 -2.48
N ARG A 104 15.03 -6.14 -3.38
CA ARG A 104 15.90 -4.97 -3.11
C ARG A 104 15.33 -4.12 -1.97
N ALA A 105 14.04 -3.80 -2.01
CA ALA A 105 13.39 -3.02 -0.96
C ALA A 105 13.38 -3.74 0.39
N GLN A 106 13.12 -5.05 0.40
CA GLN A 106 13.19 -5.89 1.60
C GLN A 106 14.58 -5.85 2.24
N ALA A 107 15.64 -5.98 1.43
CA ALA A 107 17.02 -5.94 1.91
C ALA A 107 17.40 -4.59 2.57
N LEU A 108 16.70 -3.52 2.23
CA LEU A 108 16.85 -2.17 2.78
C LEU A 108 15.89 -1.89 3.96
N GLY A 109 15.08 -2.87 4.37
CA GLY A 109 14.10 -2.70 5.45
C GLY A 109 13.00 -1.69 5.13
N MET A 110 12.61 -1.57 3.85
CA MET A 110 11.49 -0.75 3.43
C MET A 110 10.19 -1.56 3.47
N LYS A 111 9.06 -0.94 3.87
CA LYS A 111 7.75 -1.58 3.74
C LYS A 111 7.33 -1.65 2.28
N ILE A 112 6.59 -2.68 1.92
CA ILE A 112 6.27 -3.00 0.53
C ILE A 112 4.76 -3.04 0.32
N MET A 113 4.31 -2.32 -0.70
CA MET A 113 2.97 -2.42 -1.28
C MET A 113 3.05 -3.13 -2.63
N ILE A 114 2.17 -4.10 -2.85
CA ILE A 114 1.98 -4.73 -4.16
C ILE A 114 0.68 -4.23 -4.77
N ASP A 115 0.76 -3.70 -5.97
CA ASP A 115 -0.35 -3.12 -6.72
C ASP A 115 -0.72 -4.00 -7.91
N PHE A 116 -1.80 -4.76 -7.77
CA PHE A 116 -2.29 -5.62 -8.85
C PHE A 116 -3.15 -4.84 -9.85
N HIS A 117 -2.66 -4.66 -11.07
CA HIS A 117 -3.45 -4.05 -12.16
C HIS A 117 -4.47 -5.01 -12.76
N TYR A 118 -4.24 -6.32 -12.72
CA TYR A 118 -5.03 -7.37 -13.38
C TYR A 118 -5.22 -7.13 -14.89
N GLY A 119 -4.18 -6.60 -15.52
CA GLY A 119 -4.04 -6.43 -16.96
C GLY A 119 -2.69 -6.97 -17.42
N ASP A 120 -2.50 -7.14 -18.73
CA ASP A 120 -1.18 -7.43 -19.32
C ASP A 120 -0.35 -6.14 -19.49
N SER A 121 -0.95 -4.99 -19.20
CA SER A 121 -0.37 -3.65 -19.25
C SER A 121 -1.18 -2.68 -18.38
N TRP A 122 -1.04 -1.39 -18.62
CA TRP A 122 -1.68 -0.30 -17.87
C TRP A 122 -3.19 -0.47 -17.69
N CYS A 123 -3.62 -0.40 -16.43
CA CYS A 123 -5.01 -0.20 -16.02
C CYS A 123 -5.11 1.15 -15.32
N ASP A 124 -6.06 1.97 -15.74
CA ASP A 124 -6.30 3.32 -15.24
C ASP A 124 -7.81 3.67 -15.32
N PRO A 125 -8.27 4.81 -14.81
CA PRO A 125 -9.71 5.15 -14.81
C PRO A 125 -10.36 5.21 -16.20
N GLY A 126 -9.57 5.36 -17.26
CA GLY A 126 -10.04 5.40 -18.64
C GLY A 126 -10.04 4.04 -19.34
N LYS A 127 -9.33 3.05 -18.80
CA LYS A 127 -9.23 1.72 -19.39
C LYS A 127 -8.87 0.66 -18.34
N GLN A 128 -9.59 -0.44 -18.37
CA GLN A 128 -9.36 -1.59 -17.48
C GLN A 128 -9.45 -2.89 -18.31
N PRO A 129 -8.46 -3.14 -19.21
CA PRO A 129 -8.53 -4.25 -20.15
C PRO A 129 -8.42 -5.60 -19.44
N VAL A 130 -9.20 -6.56 -19.90
CA VAL A 130 -9.06 -7.95 -19.46
C VAL A 130 -7.78 -8.53 -20.07
N PRO A 131 -6.93 -9.22 -19.29
CA PRO A 131 -5.77 -9.94 -19.82
C PRO A 131 -6.13 -10.88 -20.96
N ALA A 132 -5.23 -11.05 -21.92
CA ALA A 132 -5.48 -11.87 -23.10
C ALA A 132 -5.91 -13.31 -22.74
N ALA A 133 -5.31 -13.88 -21.68
CA ALA A 133 -5.61 -15.21 -21.18
C ALA A 133 -7.01 -15.36 -20.55
N TRP A 134 -7.63 -14.25 -20.12
CA TRP A 134 -8.92 -14.23 -19.42
C TRP A 134 -10.07 -13.70 -20.29
N LYS A 135 -9.83 -13.45 -21.57
CA LYS A 135 -10.86 -12.94 -22.49
C LYS A 135 -12.04 -13.87 -22.58
N GLY A 136 -13.25 -13.30 -22.46
CA GLY A 136 -14.51 -14.03 -22.54
C GLY A 136 -14.91 -14.77 -21.27
N HIS A 137 -14.12 -14.68 -20.20
CA HIS A 137 -14.46 -15.26 -18.92
C HIS A 137 -15.65 -14.53 -18.27
N SER A 138 -16.53 -15.30 -17.63
CA SER A 138 -17.60 -14.79 -16.78
C SER A 138 -17.04 -14.18 -15.49
N ALA A 139 -17.86 -13.45 -14.74
CA ALA A 139 -17.45 -12.88 -13.45
C ALA A 139 -16.96 -13.96 -12.45
N ASP A 140 -17.53 -15.16 -12.46
CA ASP A 140 -17.09 -16.26 -11.60
C ASP A 140 -15.71 -16.80 -12.02
N GLN A 141 -15.46 -16.89 -13.32
CA GLN A 141 -14.15 -17.28 -13.85
C GLN A 141 -13.10 -16.20 -13.58
N LEU A 142 -13.43 -14.91 -13.78
CA LEU A 142 -12.55 -13.79 -13.45
C LEU A 142 -12.23 -13.71 -11.94
N ALA A 143 -13.18 -14.04 -11.06
CA ALA A 143 -12.92 -14.15 -9.64
C ALA A 143 -11.89 -15.25 -9.33
N THR A 144 -11.98 -16.38 -10.02
CA THR A 144 -11.01 -17.48 -9.91
C THR A 144 -9.63 -17.05 -10.45
N ASP A 145 -9.59 -16.39 -11.61
CA ASP A 145 -8.34 -15.91 -12.23
C ASP A 145 -7.61 -14.89 -11.34
N VAL A 146 -8.34 -13.90 -10.82
CA VAL A 146 -7.81 -12.90 -9.90
C VAL A 146 -7.28 -13.56 -8.63
N ALA A 147 -8.03 -14.47 -8.01
CA ALA A 147 -7.57 -15.18 -6.82
C ALA A 147 -6.30 -16.00 -7.08
N ASN A 148 -6.25 -16.70 -8.21
CA ASN A 148 -5.10 -17.53 -8.59
C ASN A 148 -3.86 -16.68 -8.84
N HIS A 149 -3.96 -15.61 -9.66
CA HIS A 149 -2.85 -14.73 -9.96
C HIS A 149 -2.34 -14.03 -8.69
N THR A 150 -3.23 -13.49 -7.86
CA THR A 150 -2.88 -12.89 -6.56
C THR A 150 -2.13 -13.88 -5.67
N THR A 151 -2.66 -15.10 -5.54
CA THR A 151 -2.03 -16.15 -4.74
C THR A 151 -0.67 -16.54 -5.27
N GLU A 152 -0.52 -16.69 -6.58
CA GLU A 152 0.75 -17.06 -7.23
C GLU A 152 1.85 -16.02 -6.93
N VAL A 153 1.57 -14.74 -7.21
CA VAL A 153 2.54 -13.65 -7.00
C VAL A 153 2.90 -13.53 -5.51
N LEU A 154 1.90 -13.49 -4.63
CA LEU A 154 2.13 -13.31 -3.19
C LEU A 154 2.86 -14.51 -2.58
N LYS A 155 2.58 -15.75 -3.01
CA LYS A 155 3.35 -16.94 -2.58
C LYS A 155 4.79 -16.87 -3.06
N ALA A 156 5.05 -16.39 -4.27
CA ALA A 156 6.40 -16.23 -4.78
C ALA A 156 7.18 -15.22 -3.94
N LEU A 157 6.59 -14.07 -3.59
CA LEU A 157 7.17 -13.08 -2.69
C LEU A 157 7.44 -13.65 -1.28
N LYS A 158 6.47 -14.37 -0.72
CA LYS A 158 6.61 -15.00 0.61
C LYS A 158 7.72 -16.05 0.64
N ASN A 159 7.83 -16.86 -0.41
CA ASN A 159 8.91 -17.85 -0.56
C ASN A 159 10.28 -17.19 -0.70
N ALA A 160 10.35 -15.98 -1.24
CA ALA A 160 11.56 -15.15 -1.31
C ALA A 160 11.82 -14.35 0.00
N SER A 161 11.06 -14.62 1.07
CA SER A 161 11.15 -13.91 2.36
C SER A 161 10.92 -12.41 2.26
N VAL A 162 10.10 -11.98 1.31
CA VAL A 162 9.63 -10.60 1.20
C VAL A 162 8.42 -10.42 2.11
N ASP A 163 8.42 -9.39 2.95
CA ASP A 163 7.30 -9.01 3.81
C ASP A 163 6.46 -7.95 3.15
N VAL A 164 5.17 -8.26 2.89
CA VAL A 164 4.23 -7.37 2.21
C VAL A 164 3.28 -6.73 3.23
N ALA A 165 3.34 -5.41 3.34
CA ALA A 165 2.52 -4.66 4.29
C ALA A 165 1.12 -4.31 3.74
N TRP A 166 1.04 -4.03 2.45
CA TRP A 166 -0.22 -3.62 1.78
C TRP A 166 -0.34 -4.31 0.43
N VAL A 167 -1.58 -4.64 0.08
CA VAL A 167 -1.89 -5.17 -1.25
C VAL A 167 -3.07 -4.41 -1.83
N GLN A 168 -2.84 -3.77 -2.96
CA GLN A 168 -3.85 -3.08 -3.74
C GLN A 168 -4.47 -4.08 -4.72
N VAL A 169 -5.78 -4.28 -4.59
CA VAL A 169 -6.57 -5.20 -5.44
C VAL A 169 -7.25 -4.39 -6.53
N GLY A 170 -6.58 -4.26 -7.67
CA GLY A 170 -6.96 -3.37 -8.77
C GLY A 170 -6.38 -1.95 -8.60
N ASN A 171 -5.99 -1.33 -9.71
CA ASN A 171 -5.48 0.04 -9.77
C ASN A 171 -6.53 1.01 -10.27
N GLU A 172 -6.76 2.12 -9.52
CA GLU A 172 -7.67 3.21 -9.87
C GLU A 172 -9.05 2.73 -10.37
N VAL A 173 -9.70 1.87 -9.58
CA VAL A 173 -10.91 1.13 -9.96
C VAL A 173 -12.21 1.92 -9.80
N THR A 174 -12.18 3.25 -9.93
CA THR A 174 -13.37 4.11 -9.81
C THR A 174 -14.52 3.63 -10.70
N ASN A 175 -14.23 3.15 -11.89
CA ASN A 175 -15.21 2.60 -12.83
C ASN A 175 -15.13 1.05 -12.91
N GLY A 176 -14.67 0.39 -11.84
CA GLY A 176 -14.44 -1.06 -11.82
C GLY A 176 -13.12 -1.48 -12.47
N MET A 177 -12.94 -2.79 -12.66
CA MET A 177 -11.78 -3.40 -13.32
C MET A 177 -12.24 -4.48 -14.30
N LEU A 178 -11.35 -4.99 -15.16
CA LEU A 178 -11.64 -6.11 -16.09
C LEU A 178 -12.91 -5.84 -16.93
N TRP A 179 -12.89 -4.71 -17.64
CA TRP A 179 -14.06 -4.26 -18.41
C TRP A 179 -14.33 -5.19 -19.62
N GLU A 180 -15.61 -5.39 -20.01
CA GLU A 180 -16.84 -4.79 -19.47
C GLU A 180 -17.43 -5.58 -18.28
N THR A 181 -17.00 -6.83 -18.05
CA THR A 181 -17.64 -7.78 -17.13
C THR A 181 -17.72 -7.25 -15.69
N CYS A 182 -16.67 -6.57 -15.20
CA CYS A 182 -16.62 -6.04 -13.82
C CYS A 182 -16.62 -4.51 -13.80
N ARG A 183 -17.23 -3.87 -14.79
CA ARG A 183 -17.37 -2.41 -14.81
C ARG A 183 -18.39 -1.95 -13.76
N VAL A 184 -18.03 -0.88 -13.03
CA VAL A 184 -18.95 -0.24 -12.07
C VAL A 184 -19.67 0.89 -12.79
N GLN A 185 -21.00 0.83 -12.82
CA GLN A 185 -21.84 1.84 -13.44
C GLN A 185 -23.09 2.10 -12.60
N GLY A 186 -23.37 3.38 -12.30
CA GLY A 186 -24.54 3.75 -11.52
C GLY A 186 -24.56 3.12 -10.13
N GLN A 187 -25.44 2.13 -9.92
CA GLN A 187 -25.56 1.36 -8.67
C GLN A 187 -25.17 -0.11 -8.84
N ASP A 188 -24.66 -0.50 -10.01
CA ASP A 188 -24.24 -1.89 -10.27
C ASP A 188 -22.75 -2.05 -10.02
N ALA A 189 -22.42 -2.82 -8.99
CA ALA A 189 -21.06 -3.20 -8.63
C ALA A 189 -20.94 -4.70 -8.30
N ALA A 190 -21.96 -5.51 -8.53
CA ALA A 190 -22.01 -6.89 -8.06
C ALA A 190 -20.84 -7.74 -8.60
N ASN A 191 -20.56 -7.67 -9.90
CA ASN A 191 -19.46 -8.40 -10.51
C ASN A 191 -18.10 -7.89 -10.04
N PHE A 192 -17.95 -6.57 -9.93
CA PHE A 192 -16.73 -5.96 -9.41
C PHE A 192 -16.44 -6.43 -7.97
N VAL A 193 -17.42 -6.32 -7.07
CA VAL A 193 -17.24 -6.70 -5.66
C VAL A 193 -16.96 -8.20 -5.52
N LYS A 194 -17.63 -9.05 -6.31
CA LYS A 194 -17.34 -10.50 -6.34
C LYS A 194 -15.86 -10.76 -6.66
N VAL A 195 -15.35 -10.14 -7.71
CA VAL A 195 -13.96 -10.34 -8.18
C VAL A 195 -12.95 -9.69 -7.23
N PHE A 196 -13.25 -8.48 -6.75
CA PHE A 196 -12.44 -7.80 -5.74
C PHE A 196 -12.31 -8.65 -4.47
N ASN A 197 -13.41 -9.15 -3.93
CA ASN A 197 -13.41 -9.96 -2.70
C ASN A 197 -12.65 -11.29 -2.88
N ALA A 198 -12.65 -11.86 -4.09
CA ALA A 198 -11.83 -13.04 -4.39
C ALA A 198 -10.32 -12.71 -4.32
N GLY A 199 -9.91 -11.55 -4.82
CA GLY A 199 -8.56 -11.04 -4.67
C GLY A 199 -8.20 -10.77 -3.19
N ALA A 200 -9.08 -10.09 -2.46
CA ALA A 200 -8.90 -9.82 -1.03
C ALA A 200 -8.75 -11.10 -0.20
N ALA A 201 -9.58 -12.11 -0.46
CA ALA A 201 -9.48 -13.42 0.20
C ALA A 201 -8.14 -14.11 -0.12
N ALA A 202 -7.65 -14.00 -1.35
CA ALA A 202 -6.35 -14.53 -1.74
C ALA A 202 -5.21 -13.83 -1.00
N VAL A 203 -5.26 -12.51 -0.83
CA VAL A 203 -4.30 -11.74 0.00
C VAL A 203 -4.27 -12.29 1.41
N ARG A 204 -5.43 -12.36 2.08
CA ARG A 204 -5.53 -12.81 3.48
C ARG A 204 -5.05 -14.25 3.66
N SER A 205 -5.21 -15.10 2.65
CA SER A 205 -4.75 -16.50 2.70
C SER A 205 -3.22 -16.62 2.70
N VAL A 206 -2.50 -15.67 2.12
CA VAL A 206 -1.04 -15.70 1.99
C VAL A 206 -0.37 -14.78 3.00
N TYR A 207 -0.86 -13.56 3.15
CA TYR A 207 -0.38 -12.54 4.10
C TYR A 207 -1.54 -12.06 4.98
N PRO A 208 -1.88 -12.77 6.05
CA PRO A 208 -3.04 -12.45 6.89
C PRO A 208 -2.95 -11.07 7.56
N ASP A 209 -1.73 -10.55 7.76
CA ASP A 209 -1.48 -9.26 8.39
C ASP A 209 -1.38 -8.10 7.37
N ALA A 210 -1.30 -8.38 6.07
CA ALA A 210 -1.27 -7.35 5.03
C ALA A 210 -2.64 -6.68 4.90
N GLN A 211 -2.63 -5.36 4.77
CA GLN A 211 -3.87 -4.61 4.58
C GLN A 211 -4.28 -4.56 3.10
N VAL A 212 -5.53 -4.87 2.84
CA VAL A 212 -6.12 -4.78 1.49
C VAL A 212 -6.53 -3.34 1.21
N VAL A 213 -5.99 -2.76 0.15
CA VAL A 213 -6.25 -1.38 -0.27
C VAL A 213 -7.25 -1.38 -1.43
N LEU A 214 -8.30 -0.59 -1.31
CA LEU A 214 -9.23 -0.27 -2.40
C LEU A 214 -8.91 1.13 -2.92
N HIS A 215 -8.37 1.20 -4.14
CA HIS A 215 -7.76 2.40 -4.71
C HIS A 215 -8.58 3.02 -5.83
N ILE A 216 -8.86 4.33 -5.72
CA ILE A 216 -9.53 5.12 -6.75
C ILE A 216 -8.76 6.39 -7.09
N ASP A 217 -8.99 6.89 -8.30
CA ASP A 217 -8.42 8.15 -8.78
C ASP A 217 -9.08 9.39 -8.15
N ASN A 218 -8.45 10.55 -8.38
CA ASN A 218 -9.03 11.87 -8.07
C ASN A 218 -9.63 12.01 -6.67
N GLY A 219 -8.88 11.63 -5.62
CA GLY A 219 -9.33 11.69 -4.22
C GLY A 219 -9.91 13.03 -3.74
N TRP A 220 -9.63 14.13 -4.46
CA TRP A 220 -10.17 15.47 -4.21
C TRP A 220 -11.61 15.67 -4.69
N LYS A 221 -12.15 14.77 -5.53
CA LYS A 221 -13.52 14.82 -6.02
C LYS A 221 -14.48 14.18 -5.02
N TYR A 222 -14.87 14.92 -3.98
CA TYR A 222 -15.70 14.44 -2.88
C TYR A 222 -16.92 13.61 -3.33
N GLY A 223 -17.67 14.12 -4.32
CA GLY A 223 -18.88 13.44 -4.81
C GLY A 223 -18.59 12.06 -5.41
N THR A 224 -17.49 11.92 -6.15
CA THR A 224 -17.06 10.65 -6.74
C THR A 224 -16.58 9.66 -5.66
N VAL A 225 -15.73 10.13 -4.74
CA VAL A 225 -15.25 9.31 -3.62
C VAL A 225 -16.42 8.80 -2.77
N LYS A 226 -17.32 9.73 -2.41
CA LYS A 226 -18.52 9.37 -1.61
C LYS A 226 -19.39 8.35 -2.34
N TRP A 227 -19.73 8.60 -3.59
CA TRP A 227 -20.55 7.69 -4.40
C TRP A 227 -19.93 6.29 -4.45
N PHE A 228 -18.65 6.22 -4.77
CA PHE A 228 -17.94 4.94 -4.92
C PHE A 228 -17.90 4.15 -3.60
N PHE A 229 -17.42 4.77 -2.51
CA PHE A 229 -17.30 4.07 -1.23
C PHE A 229 -18.63 3.76 -0.55
N ASP A 230 -19.68 4.57 -0.76
CA ASP A 230 -21.05 4.23 -0.33
C ASP A 230 -21.55 2.97 -1.06
N LEU A 231 -21.29 2.90 -2.37
CA LEU A 231 -21.64 1.73 -3.17
C LEU A 231 -20.86 0.48 -2.74
N MET A 232 -19.55 0.61 -2.52
CA MET A 232 -18.70 -0.49 -2.04
C MET A 232 -19.13 -1.00 -0.66
N LYS A 233 -19.46 -0.10 0.25
CA LYS A 233 -20.00 -0.44 1.58
C LYS A 233 -21.32 -1.21 1.46
N THR A 234 -22.22 -0.76 0.61
CA THR A 234 -23.53 -1.40 0.38
C THR A 234 -23.39 -2.77 -0.28
N ALA A 235 -22.48 -2.90 -1.23
CA ALA A 235 -22.21 -4.14 -1.96
C ALA A 235 -21.34 -5.14 -1.19
N GLY A 236 -20.76 -4.76 -0.05
CA GLY A 236 -19.98 -5.64 0.82
C GLY A 236 -18.55 -5.90 0.31
N ALA A 237 -17.87 -4.87 -0.21
CA ALA A 237 -16.46 -4.97 -0.58
C ALA A 237 -15.57 -5.15 0.68
N ASP A 238 -14.68 -6.15 0.64
CA ASP A 238 -13.79 -6.52 1.75
C ASP A 238 -12.41 -5.85 1.62
N TYR A 239 -12.30 -4.64 2.16
CA TYR A 239 -11.04 -3.86 2.18
C TYR A 239 -10.75 -3.30 3.57
N ASP A 240 -9.46 -3.00 3.82
CA ASP A 240 -8.98 -2.46 5.10
C ASP A 240 -8.66 -0.97 5.01
N MET A 241 -8.31 -0.44 3.83
CA MET A 241 -7.79 0.90 3.64
C MET A 241 -8.35 1.55 2.37
N ILE A 242 -8.59 2.85 2.45
CA ILE A 242 -8.95 3.71 1.32
C ILE A 242 -7.66 4.20 0.66
N GLY A 243 -7.44 3.83 -0.60
CA GLY A 243 -6.37 4.35 -1.45
C GLY A 243 -6.88 5.44 -2.40
N LEU A 244 -6.12 6.51 -2.54
CA LEU A 244 -6.49 7.65 -3.38
C LEU A 244 -5.30 8.09 -4.26
N SER A 245 -5.58 8.59 -5.46
CA SER A 245 -4.60 9.31 -6.28
C SER A 245 -4.83 10.83 -6.22
N LEU A 246 -3.73 11.58 -6.33
CA LEU A 246 -3.73 13.04 -6.44
C LEU A 246 -2.67 13.52 -7.43
N TYR A 247 -3.13 14.05 -8.56
CA TYR A 247 -2.30 14.78 -9.54
C TYR A 247 -2.84 16.22 -9.63
N PRO A 248 -2.47 17.12 -8.71
CA PRO A 248 -3.14 18.40 -8.57
C PRO A 248 -2.87 19.35 -9.75
N SER A 249 -1.69 19.25 -10.35
CA SER A 249 -1.25 20.07 -11.47
C SER A 249 -1.10 19.26 -12.76
N TYR A 250 -2.08 18.42 -13.09
CA TYR A 250 -2.10 17.73 -14.36
C TYR A 250 -2.28 18.74 -15.50
N TRP A 251 -1.47 18.59 -16.60
CA TRP A 251 -1.49 19.53 -17.72
C TRP A 251 -2.88 19.67 -18.33
N GLU A 252 -3.42 20.87 -18.36
CA GLU A 252 -4.71 21.16 -18.95
C GLU A 252 -4.76 22.60 -19.51
N ASN A 253 -5.47 22.82 -20.60
CA ASN A 253 -5.66 24.14 -21.22
C ASN A 253 -4.36 24.91 -21.49
N GLY A 254 -3.25 24.22 -21.80
CA GLY A 254 -1.98 24.87 -22.14
C GLY A 254 -1.11 25.29 -20.96
N ALA A 255 -1.45 24.89 -19.74
CA ALA A 255 -0.69 25.21 -18.52
C ALA A 255 -0.80 24.11 -17.47
N TYR A 256 0.06 24.16 -16.47
CA TYR A 256 -0.12 23.42 -15.23
C TYR A 256 -1.01 24.23 -14.26
N PRO A 257 -2.16 23.71 -13.83
CA PRO A 257 -3.01 24.38 -12.85
C PRO A 257 -2.30 24.59 -11.51
N ASP A 258 -2.75 25.55 -10.74
CA ASP A 258 -2.32 25.72 -9.34
C ASP A 258 -2.63 24.45 -8.52
N TRP A 259 -1.59 23.86 -7.96
CA TRP A 259 -1.68 22.65 -7.15
C TRP A 259 -2.53 22.80 -5.89
N ASN A 260 -2.57 24.00 -5.31
CA ASN A 260 -3.16 24.23 -4.00
C ASN A 260 -4.66 23.95 -3.99
N THR A 261 -5.38 24.27 -5.06
CA THR A 261 -6.85 24.08 -5.13
C THR A 261 -7.24 22.62 -4.90
N LYS A 262 -6.71 21.69 -5.71
CA LYS A 262 -7.07 20.26 -5.59
C LYS A 262 -6.48 19.64 -4.32
N THR A 263 -5.29 20.05 -3.90
CA THR A 263 -4.64 19.52 -2.71
C THR A 263 -5.34 19.95 -1.42
N SER A 264 -5.73 21.23 -1.30
CA SER A 264 -6.47 21.72 -0.14
C SER A 264 -7.89 21.11 -0.05
N GLN A 265 -8.54 20.93 -1.19
CA GLN A 265 -9.83 20.21 -1.24
C GLN A 265 -9.67 18.78 -0.72
N LEU A 266 -8.69 18.01 -1.21
CA LEU A 266 -8.44 16.67 -0.71
C LEU A 266 -8.22 16.68 0.80
N VAL A 267 -7.30 17.49 1.30
CA VAL A 267 -6.97 17.58 2.74
C VAL A 267 -8.22 17.86 3.57
N SER A 268 -9.12 18.74 3.08
CA SER A 268 -10.35 19.06 3.79
C SER A 268 -11.34 17.89 3.90
N TYR A 269 -11.25 16.89 3.02
CA TYR A 269 -12.15 15.73 2.99
C TYR A 269 -11.59 14.47 3.67
N LEU A 270 -10.27 14.38 3.88
CA LEU A 270 -9.61 13.17 4.39
C LEU A 270 -10.20 12.68 5.72
N ASP A 271 -10.40 13.58 6.68
CA ASP A 271 -11.02 13.26 7.98
C ASP A 271 -12.47 12.74 7.82
N THR A 272 -13.22 13.33 6.90
CA THR A 272 -14.59 12.89 6.58
C THR A 272 -14.58 11.48 5.97
N TYR A 273 -13.65 11.16 5.08
CA TYR A 273 -13.54 9.81 4.51
C TYR A 273 -13.24 8.78 5.60
N ASN A 274 -12.23 9.05 6.43
CA ASN A 274 -11.90 8.17 7.55
C ASN A 274 -13.11 7.92 8.47
N LYS A 275 -13.78 8.98 8.95
CA LYS A 275 -14.91 8.88 9.88
C LYS A 275 -16.14 8.20 9.26
N THR A 276 -16.43 8.48 7.98
CA THR A 276 -17.62 7.93 7.31
C THR A 276 -17.52 6.43 7.06
N TYR A 277 -16.33 5.97 6.70
CA TYR A 277 -16.11 4.57 6.34
C TYR A 277 -15.43 3.76 7.43
N GLY A 278 -14.89 4.41 8.48
CA GLY A 278 -14.18 3.74 9.59
C GLY A 278 -12.90 3.04 9.12
N LYS A 279 -12.26 3.58 8.07
CA LYS A 279 -11.06 3.00 7.44
C LYS A 279 -9.93 4.02 7.41
N PRO A 280 -8.68 3.60 7.63
CA PRO A 280 -7.52 4.45 7.36
C PRO A 280 -7.46 4.85 5.87
N VAL A 281 -6.79 5.97 5.61
CA VAL A 281 -6.64 6.57 4.27
C VAL A 281 -5.17 6.67 3.91
N MET A 282 -4.83 6.47 2.64
CA MET A 282 -3.49 6.61 2.09
C MET A 282 -3.55 7.28 0.71
N LEU A 283 -2.59 8.15 0.40
CA LEU A 283 -2.33 8.52 -0.98
C LEU A 283 -1.43 7.45 -1.61
N CYS A 284 -2.03 6.61 -2.45
CA CYS A 284 -1.33 5.56 -3.19
C CYS A 284 -0.56 6.11 -4.39
N GLU A 285 -0.99 7.26 -4.91
CA GLU A 285 -0.30 7.97 -5.98
C GLU A 285 -0.32 9.48 -5.75
N PHE A 286 0.84 10.09 -5.88
CA PHE A 286 1.01 11.53 -5.94
C PHE A 286 2.04 11.86 -7.02
N GLY A 287 1.71 12.75 -7.94
CA GLY A 287 2.61 13.20 -8.99
C GLY A 287 2.46 14.68 -9.28
N MET A 288 3.61 15.33 -9.53
CA MET A 288 3.72 16.75 -9.88
C MET A 288 4.62 16.93 -11.11
N PRO A 289 4.45 18.00 -11.89
CA PRO A 289 5.26 18.21 -13.06
C PRO A 289 6.76 18.24 -12.76
N VAL A 290 7.55 17.43 -13.46
CA VAL A 290 9.01 17.35 -13.30
C VAL A 290 9.72 18.66 -13.64
N SER A 291 9.11 19.49 -14.48
CA SER A 291 9.61 20.84 -14.83
C SER A 291 9.43 21.87 -13.70
N GLU A 292 8.65 21.57 -12.68
CA GLU A 292 8.26 22.49 -11.60
C GLU A 292 8.64 21.93 -10.22
N PRO A 293 9.95 21.65 -9.94
CA PRO A 293 10.37 20.95 -8.73
C PRO A 293 10.07 21.72 -7.44
N GLU A 294 10.12 23.05 -7.46
CA GLU A 294 9.78 23.87 -6.28
C GLU A 294 8.26 23.85 -5.99
N MET A 295 7.44 23.83 -7.04
CA MET A 295 6.01 23.64 -6.91
C MET A 295 5.68 22.25 -6.34
N ALA A 296 6.35 21.21 -6.84
CA ALA A 296 6.22 19.86 -6.33
C ALA A 296 6.61 19.74 -4.86
N LYS A 297 7.73 20.37 -4.48
CA LYS A 297 8.18 20.49 -3.07
C LYS A 297 7.11 21.15 -2.19
N ALA A 298 6.56 22.28 -2.62
CA ALA A 298 5.55 23.00 -1.86
C ALA A 298 4.27 22.17 -1.67
N ALA A 299 3.81 21.48 -2.71
CA ALA A 299 2.63 20.62 -2.65
C ALA A 299 2.83 19.42 -1.72
N LEU A 300 3.98 18.75 -1.80
CA LEU A 300 4.31 17.62 -0.93
C LEU A 300 4.47 18.06 0.53
N GLN A 301 5.13 19.19 0.77
CA GLN A 301 5.27 19.77 2.13
C GLN A 301 3.91 20.08 2.73
N TYR A 302 3.01 20.70 1.96
CA TYR A 302 1.65 21.00 2.41
C TYR A 302 0.88 19.72 2.80
N LEU A 303 1.01 18.64 2.01
CA LEU A 303 0.40 17.35 2.36
C LEU A 303 0.97 16.81 3.67
N LEU A 304 2.29 16.83 3.85
CA LEU A 304 2.93 16.37 5.08
C LEU A 304 2.49 17.17 6.30
N ASP A 305 2.47 18.49 6.21
CA ASP A 305 2.08 19.38 7.32
C ASP A 305 0.63 19.14 7.77
N ASN A 306 -0.24 18.68 6.86
CA ASN A 306 -1.66 18.47 7.15
C ASN A 306 -2.03 16.99 7.42
N THR A 307 -1.13 16.05 7.19
CA THR A 307 -1.42 14.62 7.35
C THR A 307 -0.52 13.90 8.34
N SER A 308 0.71 14.38 8.57
CA SER A 308 1.60 13.80 9.58
C SER A 308 1.00 13.89 10.98
N GLY A 309 1.18 12.82 11.78
CA GLY A 309 0.63 12.73 13.13
C GLY A 309 -0.87 12.41 13.19
N LYS A 310 -1.50 12.10 12.07
CA LYS A 310 -2.86 11.54 12.05
C LYS A 310 -2.77 10.02 11.93
N ASP A 311 -3.08 9.29 13.00
CA ASP A 311 -2.92 7.83 13.08
C ASP A 311 -3.69 7.06 12.00
N TRP A 312 -4.78 7.64 11.51
CA TRP A 312 -5.61 7.08 10.45
C TRP A 312 -5.12 7.42 9.04
N PHE A 313 -4.14 8.33 8.86
CA PHE A 313 -3.55 8.61 7.56
C PHE A 313 -2.20 7.90 7.44
N LYS A 314 -2.09 6.94 6.53
CA LYS A 314 -0.99 5.97 6.53
C LYS A 314 0.18 6.34 5.63
N GLY A 315 0.11 7.47 4.92
CA GLY A 315 1.24 8.00 4.16
C GLY A 315 0.93 8.35 2.71
N ILE A 316 2.01 8.66 1.99
CA ILE A 316 1.98 9.14 0.61
C ILE A 316 3.00 8.36 -0.21
N PHE A 317 2.59 7.86 -1.37
CA PHE A 317 3.46 7.29 -2.40
C PHE A 317 3.57 8.25 -3.58
N LEU A 318 4.81 8.60 -3.95
CA LEU A 318 5.08 9.34 -5.17
C LEU A 318 5.12 8.35 -6.33
N TRP A 319 4.39 8.64 -7.41
CA TRP A 319 4.33 7.74 -8.54
C TRP A 319 5.52 7.95 -9.49
N GLU A 320 6.35 6.92 -9.65
CA GLU A 320 7.55 6.86 -10.51
C GLU A 320 8.45 8.12 -10.38
N PRO A 321 8.83 8.50 -9.15
CA PRO A 321 9.58 9.73 -8.93
C PRO A 321 10.99 9.72 -9.53
N GLU A 322 11.59 8.55 -9.82
CA GLU A 322 12.89 8.39 -10.48
C GLU A 322 12.86 8.78 -11.97
N SER A 323 11.67 9.01 -12.49
CA SER A 323 11.46 9.28 -13.91
C SER A 323 11.88 10.69 -14.33
N GLU A 324 12.34 10.79 -15.59
CA GLU A 324 12.66 12.03 -16.26
C GLU A 324 12.03 12.06 -17.65
N LYS A 325 11.40 13.18 -18.02
CA LYS A 325 10.78 13.34 -19.36
C LYS A 325 11.76 13.01 -20.50
N ALA A 326 13.02 13.44 -20.37
CA ALA A 326 14.05 13.22 -21.38
C ALA A 326 14.47 11.75 -21.54
N ARG A 327 14.23 10.90 -20.53
CA ARG A 327 14.68 9.51 -20.51
C ARG A 327 13.58 8.50 -20.84
N ASN A 328 12.43 8.64 -20.20
CA ASN A 328 11.33 7.68 -20.36
C ASN A 328 10.00 8.33 -20.78
N GLY A 329 9.99 9.63 -21.05
CA GLY A 329 8.82 10.37 -21.52
C GLY A 329 7.81 10.75 -20.44
N TYR A 330 8.00 10.35 -19.19
CA TYR A 330 7.07 10.68 -18.10
C TYR A 330 7.30 12.09 -17.56
N GLU A 331 6.23 12.87 -17.45
CA GLU A 331 6.30 14.30 -17.15
C GLU A 331 6.09 14.66 -15.67
N TYR A 332 5.80 13.66 -14.80
CA TYR A 332 5.46 13.88 -13.39
C TYR A 332 6.43 13.20 -12.43
N GLY A 333 7.67 12.97 -12.87
CA GLY A 333 8.76 12.46 -12.04
C GLY A 333 9.39 13.55 -11.14
N ALA A 334 10.50 13.19 -10.49
CA ALA A 334 11.21 14.09 -9.58
C ALA A 334 12.73 14.07 -9.76
N PHE A 335 13.21 13.62 -10.92
CA PHE A 335 14.63 13.54 -11.25
C PHE A 335 15.01 14.42 -12.45
N ALA A 336 16.25 14.88 -12.46
CA ALA A 336 16.88 15.56 -13.56
C ALA A 336 18.34 15.11 -13.67
N ASP A 337 18.77 14.72 -14.87
CA ASP A 337 20.13 14.19 -15.15
C ASP A 337 20.53 13.04 -14.21
N GLY A 338 19.59 12.17 -13.87
CA GLY A 338 19.78 11.02 -12.97
C GLY A 338 19.89 11.39 -11.49
N LYS A 339 19.56 12.61 -11.09
CA LYS A 339 19.64 13.11 -9.71
C LYS A 339 18.28 13.54 -9.19
N PRO A 340 18.03 13.36 -7.89
CA PRO A 340 16.82 13.87 -7.25
C PRO A 340 16.79 15.40 -7.31
N THR A 341 15.63 15.96 -7.61
CA THR A 341 15.36 17.41 -7.56
C THR A 341 14.87 17.85 -6.19
N ALA A 342 14.62 19.16 -6.04
CA ALA A 342 14.02 19.73 -4.83
C ALA A 342 12.63 19.16 -4.51
N ALA A 343 11.94 18.57 -5.48
CA ALA A 343 10.63 17.93 -5.28
C ALA A 343 10.62 16.90 -4.14
N LEU A 344 11.77 16.24 -3.89
CA LEU A 344 11.90 15.19 -2.87
C LEU A 344 12.40 15.71 -1.51
N ASP A 345 12.73 17.00 -1.38
CA ASP A 345 13.25 17.58 -0.12
C ASP A 345 12.35 17.33 1.10
N PRO A 346 10.99 17.38 1.00
CA PRO A 346 10.13 17.15 2.15
C PRO A 346 10.22 15.74 2.75
N PHE A 347 10.74 14.77 2.00
CA PHE A 347 10.97 13.40 2.50
C PHE A 347 12.37 13.17 3.08
N LYS A 348 13.29 14.12 2.87
CA LYS A 348 14.64 14.05 3.48
C LYS A 348 14.56 14.02 5.01
N ASN A 349 15.45 13.26 5.60
CA ASN A 349 15.61 13.17 7.06
C ASN A 349 16.37 14.37 7.62
#